data_9428b9d8b60b8c5fb89b04f0ed27f42f
#
_entry.id   9428b9d8b60b8c5fb89b04f0ed27f42f
#
_cell.length_a   1.000
_cell.length_b   1.000
_cell.length_c   1.000
_cell.angle_alpha   90.00
_cell.angle_beta   90.00
_cell.angle_gamma   90.00
#
_symmetry.space_group_name_H-M   'P 1'
#
loop_
_entity.id
_entity.type
_entity.pdbx_description
1 polymer ?
#
loop_
_entity_poly.entity_id
_entity_poly.type
_entity_poly.pdbx_seq_one_letter_code
_entity_poly.pdbx_strand_id
1 'polypeptide(L)'
;MSHSVTITRTTTTTSGSVLFLNTGYLGTLPGLLKLAELILGAACVGVVAHYFSTTSRMMATPELFYLLVAVSFLIGTFCLLLSYIVSAATASVMSKTIYEIIYHGLGFVLYLAAGLTLIIEVNHRKRSYRDDYEPYLAAAIMGLVMAGLFLLSTFLANRHRTF
;
A
#
# COMPACT_ATOMS: atom_id res chain seq x y z
N MET A 1 -51.19 -38.11 23.82
CA MET A 1 -49.77 -37.80 23.48
C MET A 1 -49.76 -37.20 22.11
N SER A 2 -49.62 -35.90 21.99
CA SER A 2 -49.53 -35.18 20.70
C SER A 2 -48.05 -35.00 20.32
N HIS A 3 -47.65 -35.63 19.24
CA HIS A 3 -46.33 -35.44 18.68
C HIS A 3 -46.31 -34.19 17.77
N SER A 4 -45.59 -33.14 18.18
CA SER A 4 -45.33 -32.00 17.32
C SER A 4 -44.14 -32.30 16.39
N VAL A 5 -44.40 -32.35 15.09
CA VAL A 5 -43.36 -32.48 14.08
C VAL A 5 -42.84 -31.09 13.72
N THR A 6 -41.63 -30.77 14.14
CA THR A 6 -40.95 -29.55 13.74
C THR A 6 -40.29 -29.75 12.35
N ILE A 7 -40.89 -29.16 11.31
CA ILE A 7 -40.33 -29.19 9.97
C ILE A 7 -39.29 -28.03 9.91
N THR A 8 -38.00 -28.39 10.00
CA THR A 8 -36.91 -27.44 9.76
C THR A 8 -36.74 -27.28 8.23
N ARG A 9 -37.23 -26.17 7.70
CA ARG A 9 -37.04 -25.82 6.29
C ARG A 9 -35.62 -25.28 6.09
N THR A 10 -34.70 -26.14 5.65
CA THR A 10 -33.37 -25.72 5.22
C THR A 10 -33.50 -25.01 3.88
N THR A 11 -33.50 -23.68 3.90
CA THR A 11 -33.41 -22.87 2.67
C THR A 11 -31.94 -22.84 2.26
N THR A 12 -31.55 -23.68 1.31
CA THR A 12 -30.25 -23.59 0.66
C THR A 12 -30.29 -22.36 -0.26
N THR A 13 -29.85 -21.21 0.23
CA THR A 13 -29.54 -20.06 -0.64
C THR A 13 -28.28 -20.40 -1.41
N THR A 14 -28.44 -20.83 -2.66
CA THR A 14 -27.35 -20.84 -3.63
C THR A 14 -27.00 -19.37 -3.88
N SER A 15 -26.05 -18.85 -3.10
CA SER A 15 -25.44 -17.54 -3.41
C SER A 15 -24.54 -17.75 -4.63
N GLY A 16 -25.12 -17.55 -5.83
CA GLY A 16 -24.30 -17.19 -6.97
C GLY A 16 -23.43 -16.01 -6.54
N SER A 17 -22.12 -16.18 -6.55
CA SER A 17 -21.18 -15.10 -6.27
C SER A 17 -21.26 -14.06 -7.39
N VAL A 18 -22.29 -13.21 -7.33
CA VAL A 18 -22.26 -11.96 -8.06
C VAL A 18 -21.13 -11.16 -7.42
N LEU A 19 -20.09 -10.91 -8.17
CA LEU A 19 -18.98 -10.00 -7.80
C LEU A 19 -19.60 -8.62 -7.55
N PHE A 20 -20.03 -8.39 -6.33
CA PHE A 20 -20.45 -7.06 -5.87
C PHE A 20 -19.18 -6.24 -5.63
N LEU A 21 -18.79 -5.44 -6.62
CA LEU A 21 -17.72 -4.47 -6.46
C LEU A 21 -18.08 -3.52 -5.31
N ASN A 22 -17.36 -3.63 -4.21
CA ASN A 22 -17.54 -2.80 -3.02
C ASN A 22 -16.87 -1.42 -3.24
N THR A 23 -17.41 -0.64 -4.18
CA THR A 23 -16.91 0.72 -4.47
C THR A 23 -17.10 1.67 -3.27
N GLY A 24 -18.06 1.37 -2.38
CA GLY A 24 -18.27 2.12 -1.14
C GLY A 24 -17.05 2.11 -0.21
N TYR A 25 -16.20 1.08 -0.30
CA TYR A 25 -14.95 1.03 0.47
C TYR A 25 -14.00 2.20 0.14
N LEU A 26 -13.94 2.62 -1.13
CA LEU A 26 -13.10 3.76 -1.55
C LEU A 26 -13.53 5.09 -0.91
N GLY A 27 -14.79 5.21 -0.47
CA GLY A 27 -15.26 6.38 0.28
C GLY A 27 -14.90 6.36 1.78
N THR A 28 -14.36 5.25 2.29
CA THR A 28 -13.91 5.16 3.69
C THR A 28 -12.50 5.71 3.84
N LEU A 29 -12.17 6.21 5.05
CA LEU A 29 -10.84 6.72 5.34
C LEU A 29 -9.72 5.69 5.06
N PRO A 30 -9.83 4.40 5.47
CA PRO A 30 -8.84 3.39 5.10
C PRO A 30 -8.73 3.15 3.60
N GLY A 31 -9.85 3.20 2.87
CA GLY A 31 -9.86 3.05 1.42
C GLY A 31 -9.18 4.21 0.70
N LEU A 32 -9.44 5.45 1.13
CA LEU A 32 -8.78 6.65 0.60
C LEU A 32 -7.28 6.64 0.86
N LEU A 33 -6.83 6.20 2.04
CA LEU A 33 -5.41 6.08 2.35
C LEU A 33 -4.71 5.07 1.43
N LYS A 34 -5.29 3.87 1.22
CA LYS A 34 -4.73 2.88 0.31
C LYS A 34 -4.69 3.37 -1.15
N LEU A 35 -5.69 4.14 -1.55
CA LEU A 35 -5.68 4.77 -2.87
C LEU A 35 -4.58 5.84 -2.99
N ALA A 36 -4.39 6.66 -1.96
CA ALA A 36 -3.31 7.64 -1.90
C ALA A 36 -1.92 6.96 -1.91
N GLU A 37 -1.74 5.89 -1.14
CA GLU A 37 -0.53 5.06 -1.14
C GLU A 37 -0.25 4.47 -2.53
N LEU A 38 -1.29 4.00 -3.24
CA LEU A 38 -1.16 3.46 -4.58
C LEU A 38 -0.72 4.52 -5.60
N ILE A 39 -1.37 5.68 -5.62
CA ILE A 39 -1.08 6.77 -6.55
C ILE A 39 0.32 7.33 -6.29
N LEU A 40 0.64 7.63 -5.04
CA LEU A 40 1.96 8.16 -4.68
C LEU A 40 3.08 7.13 -4.87
N GLY A 41 2.80 5.84 -4.58
CA GLY A 41 3.73 4.74 -4.86
C GLY A 41 4.03 4.60 -6.34
N ALA A 42 3.00 4.70 -7.21
CA ALA A 42 3.19 4.71 -8.65
C ALA A 42 4.03 5.91 -9.13
N ALA A 43 3.82 7.09 -8.54
CA ALA A 43 4.64 8.27 -8.83
C ALA A 43 6.10 8.07 -8.40
N CYS A 44 6.36 7.50 -7.21
CA CYS A 44 7.70 7.17 -6.73
C CYS A 44 8.44 6.23 -7.70
N VAL A 45 7.79 5.15 -8.11
CA VAL A 45 8.36 4.19 -9.09
C VAL A 45 8.57 4.87 -10.44
N GLY A 46 7.59 5.63 -10.93
CA GLY A 46 7.64 6.29 -12.22
C GLY A 46 8.82 7.28 -12.34
N VAL A 47 9.00 8.12 -11.32
CA VAL A 47 10.10 9.09 -11.30
C VAL A 47 11.45 8.39 -11.32
N VAL A 48 11.70 7.47 -10.38
CA VAL A 48 13.01 6.80 -10.29
C VAL A 48 13.29 5.93 -11.52
N ALA A 49 12.30 5.17 -12.01
CA ALA A 49 12.47 4.33 -13.18
C ALA A 49 12.71 5.14 -14.46
N HIS A 50 12.01 6.27 -14.64
CA HIS A 50 12.18 7.14 -15.81
C HIS A 50 13.59 7.73 -15.86
N TYR A 51 14.05 8.33 -14.78
CA TYR A 51 15.38 8.95 -14.73
C TYR A 51 16.51 7.93 -14.77
N PHE A 52 16.31 6.73 -14.23
CA PHE A 52 17.24 5.62 -14.39
C PHE A 52 17.37 5.18 -15.86
N SER A 53 16.27 5.04 -16.58
CA SER A 53 16.29 4.60 -17.98
C SER A 53 16.89 5.64 -18.93
N THR A 54 16.84 6.92 -18.57
CA THR A 54 17.32 8.03 -19.42
C THR A 54 18.80 8.33 -19.20
N THR A 55 19.33 7.99 -18.01
CA THR A 55 20.71 8.28 -17.65
C THR A 55 21.55 7.03 -17.82
N SER A 56 22.63 7.10 -18.63
CA SER A 56 23.57 5.98 -18.84
C SER A 56 24.44 5.65 -17.62
N ARG A 57 24.03 6.06 -16.44
CA ARG A 57 24.74 5.87 -15.18
C ARG A 57 24.27 4.59 -14.49
N MET A 58 25.20 3.86 -13.88
CA MET A 58 24.83 2.73 -13.03
C MET A 58 24.04 3.24 -11.81
N MET A 59 22.94 2.56 -11.49
CA MET A 59 22.12 2.85 -10.33
C MET A 59 22.94 2.69 -9.05
N ALA A 60 22.93 3.70 -8.19
CA ALA A 60 23.53 3.61 -6.87
C ALA A 60 22.72 2.69 -5.95
N THR A 61 23.36 2.08 -4.96
CA THR A 61 22.69 1.15 -4.03
C THR A 61 21.45 1.76 -3.35
N PRO A 62 21.46 3.03 -2.86
CA PRO A 62 20.28 3.66 -2.29
C PRO A 62 19.12 3.85 -3.28
N GLU A 63 19.40 4.14 -4.54
CA GLU A 63 18.40 4.27 -5.60
C GLU A 63 17.72 2.93 -5.86
N LEU A 64 18.52 1.87 -5.97
CA LEU A 64 18.03 0.51 -6.18
C LEU A 64 17.19 0.05 -4.97
N PHE A 65 17.67 0.29 -3.75
CA PHE A 65 16.93 -0.04 -2.54
C PHE A 65 15.58 0.68 -2.49
N TYR A 66 15.57 1.98 -2.79
CA TYR A 66 14.35 2.77 -2.86
C TYR A 66 13.37 2.21 -3.89
N LEU A 67 13.85 1.90 -5.10
CA LEU A 67 13.01 1.36 -6.17
C LEU A 67 12.41 0.00 -5.80
N LEU A 68 13.21 -0.90 -5.20
CA LEU A 68 12.74 -2.22 -4.75
C LEU A 68 11.64 -2.09 -3.68
N VAL A 69 11.82 -1.21 -2.71
CA VAL A 69 10.80 -0.93 -1.69
C VAL A 69 9.54 -0.37 -2.35
N ALA A 70 9.68 0.65 -3.21
CA ALA A 70 8.54 1.30 -3.86
C ALA A 70 7.73 0.32 -4.72
N VAL A 71 8.38 -0.51 -5.54
CA VAL A 71 7.71 -1.53 -6.38
C VAL A 71 7.03 -2.59 -5.52
N SER A 72 7.70 -3.09 -4.49
CA SER A 72 7.15 -4.14 -3.62
C SER A 72 5.87 -3.68 -2.93
N PHE A 73 5.88 -2.49 -2.35
CA PHE A 73 4.69 -1.93 -1.68
C PHE A 73 3.63 -1.43 -2.65
N LEU A 74 3.98 -0.98 -3.84
CA LEU A 74 3.02 -0.65 -4.90
C LEU A 74 2.19 -1.88 -5.27
N ILE A 75 2.85 -3.02 -5.54
CA ILE A 75 2.17 -4.28 -5.86
C ILE A 75 1.33 -4.75 -4.67
N GLY A 76 1.89 -4.75 -3.47
CA GLY A 76 1.19 -5.18 -2.26
C GLY A 76 -0.05 -4.33 -1.96
N THR A 77 0.05 -3.01 -2.03
CA THR A 77 -1.08 -2.10 -1.83
C THR A 77 -2.14 -2.25 -2.92
N PHE A 78 -1.72 -2.46 -4.18
CA PHE A 78 -2.64 -2.74 -5.28
C PHE A 78 -3.42 -4.04 -5.03
N CYS A 79 -2.75 -5.13 -4.66
CA CYS A 79 -3.40 -6.40 -4.34
C CYS A 79 -4.36 -6.27 -3.15
N LEU A 80 -3.98 -5.55 -2.10
CA LEU A 80 -4.85 -5.29 -0.95
C LEU A 80 -6.09 -4.49 -1.35
N LEU A 81 -5.90 -3.39 -2.06
CA LEU A 81 -7.00 -2.53 -2.51
C LEU A 81 -7.95 -3.31 -3.42
N LEU A 82 -7.41 -4.06 -4.38
CA LEU A 82 -8.20 -4.90 -5.28
C LEU A 82 -9.01 -5.94 -4.50
N SER A 83 -8.40 -6.62 -3.52
CA SER A 83 -9.08 -7.60 -2.67
C SER A 83 -10.26 -7.00 -1.90
N TYR A 84 -10.12 -5.77 -1.44
CA TYR A 84 -11.17 -5.07 -0.69
C TYR A 84 -12.31 -4.56 -1.58
N ILE A 85 -12.00 -4.18 -2.82
CA ILE A 85 -13.01 -3.77 -3.79
C ILE A 85 -13.80 -4.99 -4.29
N VAL A 86 -13.11 -6.11 -4.55
CA VAL A 86 -13.74 -7.33 -5.09
C VAL A 86 -14.60 -8.05 -4.03
N SER A 87 -14.25 -7.96 -2.76
CA SER A 87 -14.94 -8.71 -1.69
C SER A 87 -15.10 -7.90 -0.41
N ALA A 88 -16.33 -7.50 -0.11
CA ALA A 88 -16.69 -6.86 1.14
C ALA A 88 -16.42 -7.77 2.37
N ALA A 89 -16.57 -9.08 2.22
CA ALA A 89 -16.23 -10.05 3.26
C ALA A 89 -14.72 -10.03 3.56
N THR A 90 -13.88 -9.99 2.52
CA THR A 90 -12.42 -9.85 2.68
C THR A 90 -12.06 -8.56 3.39
N ALA A 91 -12.68 -7.43 3.02
CA ALA A 91 -12.45 -6.15 3.67
C ALA A 91 -12.77 -6.20 5.17
N SER A 92 -13.89 -6.83 5.57
CA SER A 92 -14.31 -6.94 6.96
C SER A 92 -13.43 -7.88 7.80
N VAL A 93 -12.89 -8.94 7.22
CA VAL A 93 -12.02 -9.90 7.90
C VAL A 93 -10.59 -9.38 7.99
N MET A 94 -10.02 -8.93 6.85
CA MET A 94 -8.63 -8.46 6.78
C MET A 94 -8.37 -7.26 7.69
N SER A 95 -9.30 -6.30 7.78
CA SER A 95 -9.16 -5.13 8.66
C SER A 95 -9.07 -5.47 10.16
N LYS A 96 -9.48 -6.68 10.55
CA LYS A 96 -9.39 -7.19 11.92
C LYS A 96 -8.15 -8.07 12.15
N THR A 97 -7.39 -8.38 11.10
CA THR A 97 -6.20 -9.23 11.23
C THR A 97 -4.95 -8.42 11.58
N ILE A 98 -3.98 -9.09 12.20
CA ILE A 98 -2.67 -8.51 12.47
C ILE A 98 -1.88 -8.24 11.19
N TYR A 99 -2.24 -8.90 10.08
CA TYR A 99 -1.57 -8.78 8.79
C TYR A 99 -1.51 -7.34 8.30
N GLU A 100 -2.61 -6.60 8.39
CA GLU A 100 -2.68 -5.21 7.93
C GLU A 100 -1.75 -4.30 8.74
N ILE A 101 -1.64 -4.53 10.05
CA ILE A 101 -0.73 -3.79 10.94
C ILE A 101 0.73 -4.08 10.57
N ILE A 102 1.07 -5.37 10.38
CA ILE A 102 2.44 -5.77 10.02
C ILE A 102 2.81 -5.21 8.65
N TYR A 103 1.92 -5.33 7.66
CA TYR A 103 2.17 -4.84 6.30
C TYR A 103 2.47 -3.34 6.29
N HIS A 104 1.61 -2.52 6.90
CA HIS A 104 1.80 -1.07 6.92
C HIS A 104 2.95 -0.66 7.85
N GLY A 105 3.16 -1.37 8.96
CA GLY A 105 4.31 -1.15 9.84
C GLY A 105 5.65 -1.38 9.15
N LEU A 106 5.78 -2.48 8.40
CA LEU A 106 6.96 -2.75 7.58
C LEU A 106 7.12 -1.70 6.48
N GLY A 107 6.02 -1.29 5.83
CA GLY A 107 6.03 -0.24 4.83
C GLY A 107 6.56 1.07 5.39
N PHE A 108 6.11 1.48 6.58
CA PHE A 108 6.63 2.65 7.28
C PHE A 108 8.14 2.59 7.47
N VAL A 109 8.64 1.50 8.06
CA VAL A 109 10.08 1.35 8.37
C VAL A 109 10.93 1.35 7.09
N LEU A 110 10.49 0.60 6.08
CA LEU A 110 11.26 0.46 4.84
C LEU A 110 11.23 1.73 3.99
N TYR A 111 10.09 2.42 3.87
CA TYR A 111 10.04 3.71 3.16
C TYR A 111 10.80 4.81 3.90
N LEU A 112 10.78 4.81 5.23
CA LEU A 112 11.57 5.74 6.02
C LEU A 112 13.07 5.52 5.76
N ALA A 113 13.54 4.28 5.85
CA ALA A 113 14.93 3.92 5.58
C ALA A 113 15.33 4.25 4.13
N ALA A 114 14.50 3.87 3.16
CA ALA A 114 14.78 4.12 1.74
C ALA A 114 14.80 5.62 1.40
N GLY A 115 13.84 6.39 1.91
CA GLY A 115 13.78 7.84 1.71
C GLY A 115 14.98 8.56 2.31
N LEU A 116 15.36 8.21 3.56
CA LEU A 116 16.51 8.82 4.24
C LEU A 116 17.83 8.45 3.54
N THR A 117 18.04 7.20 3.16
CA THR A 117 19.27 6.79 2.47
C THR A 117 19.38 7.46 1.11
N LEU A 118 18.27 7.61 0.38
CA LEU A 118 18.27 8.31 -0.90
C LEU A 118 18.57 9.81 -0.75
N ILE A 119 17.99 10.50 0.24
CA ILE A 119 18.30 11.92 0.52
C ILE A 119 19.78 12.10 0.83
N ILE A 120 20.35 11.27 1.69
CA ILE A 120 21.76 11.33 2.05
C ILE A 120 22.64 11.15 0.82
N GLU A 121 22.36 10.14 0.00
CA GLU A 121 23.13 9.88 -1.22
C GLU A 121 23.06 11.04 -2.22
N VAL A 122 21.86 11.54 -2.50
CA VAL A 122 21.64 12.64 -3.44
C VAL A 122 22.36 13.91 -2.97
N ASN A 123 22.35 14.22 -1.66
CA ASN A 123 23.07 15.38 -1.11
C ASN A 123 24.59 15.19 -1.12
N HIS A 124 25.09 13.99 -0.81
CA HIS A 124 26.52 13.71 -0.83
C HIS A 124 27.10 13.78 -2.24
N ARG A 125 26.37 13.32 -3.24
CA ARG A 125 26.81 13.26 -4.64
C ARG A 125 26.19 14.33 -5.53
N LYS A 126 25.96 15.52 -5.00
CA LYS A 126 25.32 16.63 -5.72
C LYS A 126 25.93 16.92 -7.08
N ARG A 127 27.28 16.76 -7.24
CA ARG A 127 27.99 16.92 -8.52
C ARG A 127 27.71 15.79 -9.51
N SER A 128 27.44 14.58 -9.03
CA SER A 128 27.14 13.40 -9.87
C SER A 128 25.69 13.40 -10.37
N TYR A 129 24.77 14.01 -9.61
CA TYR A 129 23.35 14.14 -9.93
C TYR A 129 23.00 15.47 -10.62
N ARG A 130 23.97 16.16 -11.20
CA ARG A 130 23.86 17.55 -11.68
C ARG A 130 22.56 17.87 -12.43
N ASP A 131 22.12 16.97 -13.32
CA ASP A 131 20.91 17.15 -14.13
C ASP A 131 19.68 16.43 -13.52
N ASP A 132 19.90 15.40 -12.68
CA ASP A 132 18.85 14.55 -12.08
C ASP A 132 18.63 14.82 -10.59
N TYR A 133 19.29 15.85 -10.01
CA TYR A 133 19.25 16.13 -8.58
C TYR A 133 17.84 16.40 -8.08
N GLU A 134 17.08 17.26 -8.74
CA GLU A 134 15.74 17.65 -8.33
C GLU A 134 14.75 16.45 -8.39
N PRO A 135 14.70 15.65 -9.46
CA PRO A 135 13.82 14.49 -9.51
C PRO A 135 14.09 13.44 -8.43
N TYR A 136 15.36 13.12 -8.17
CA TYR A 136 15.72 12.16 -7.13
C TYR A 136 15.46 12.70 -5.72
N LEU A 137 15.66 14.00 -5.49
CA LEU A 137 15.29 14.65 -4.24
C LEU A 137 13.77 14.63 -4.05
N ALA A 138 13.01 14.92 -5.10
CA ALA A 138 11.55 14.84 -5.05
C ALA A 138 11.08 13.40 -4.76
N ALA A 139 11.68 12.39 -5.40
CA ALA A 139 11.39 11.00 -5.12
C ALA A 139 11.67 10.63 -3.66
N ALA A 140 12.78 11.07 -3.10
CA ALA A 140 13.14 10.82 -1.71
C ALA A 140 12.13 11.47 -0.74
N ILE A 141 11.72 12.71 -1.02
CA ILE A 141 10.67 13.40 -0.23
C ILE A 141 9.33 12.67 -0.33
N MET A 142 8.93 12.26 -1.54
CA MET A 142 7.72 11.45 -1.73
C MET A 142 7.79 10.13 -0.94
N GLY A 143 8.96 9.49 -0.87
CA GLY A 143 9.18 8.30 -0.04
C GLY A 143 8.97 8.54 1.44
N LEU A 144 9.39 9.70 1.97
CA LEU A 144 9.13 10.08 3.36
C LEU A 144 7.64 10.37 3.60
N VAL A 145 6.94 10.98 2.64
CA VAL A 145 5.48 11.14 2.69
C VAL A 145 4.80 9.78 2.70
N MET A 146 5.27 8.83 1.85
CA MET A 146 4.78 7.44 1.87
C MET A 146 4.96 6.79 3.24
N ALA A 147 6.13 6.95 3.89
CA ALA A 147 6.34 6.47 5.24
C ALA A 147 5.29 7.04 6.22
N GLY A 148 4.97 8.32 6.12
CA GLY A 148 3.90 8.95 6.91
C GLY A 148 2.52 8.36 6.66
N LEU A 149 2.15 8.08 5.39
CA LEU A 149 0.90 7.44 5.03
C LEU A 149 0.81 6.01 5.59
N PHE A 150 1.88 5.22 5.45
CA PHE A 150 1.96 3.87 6.00
C PHE A 150 1.87 3.85 7.54
N LEU A 151 2.49 4.83 8.21
CA LEU A 151 2.36 4.99 9.67
C LEU A 151 0.91 5.28 10.06
N LEU A 152 0.24 6.19 9.35
CA LEU A 152 -1.15 6.54 9.59
C LEU A 152 -2.07 5.33 9.35
N SER A 153 -1.84 4.57 8.28
CA SER A 153 -2.56 3.33 7.98
C SER A 153 -2.35 2.28 9.07
N THR A 154 -1.12 2.15 9.60
CA THR A 154 -0.83 1.26 10.74
C THR A 154 -1.63 1.65 11.97
N PHE A 155 -1.69 2.94 12.28
CA PHE A 155 -2.42 3.44 13.43
C PHE A 155 -3.94 3.19 13.30
N LEU A 156 -4.50 3.44 12.12
CA LEU A 156 -5.92 3.18 11.85
C LEU A 156 -6.24 1.69 11.90
N ALA A 157 -5.39 0.84 11.33
CA ALA A 157 -5.56 -0.61 11.40
C ALA A 157 -5.55 -1.13 12.86
N ASN A 158 -4.65 -0.59 13.68
CA ASN A 158 -4.61 -0.92 15.10
C ASN A 158 -5.89 -0.47 15.83
N ARG A 159 -6.39 0.72 15.54
CA ARG A 159 -7.62 1.25 16.14
C ARG A 159 -8.84 0.42 15.77
N HIS A 160 -8.98 0.01 14.50
CA HIS A 160 -10.08 -0.83 14.04
C HIS A 160 -10.08 -2.25 14.62
N ARG A 161 -8.92 -2.73 15.09
CA ARG A 161 -8.81 -4.02 15.77
C ARG A 161 -9.24 -3.98 17.22
N THR A 162 -9.10 -2.85 17.89
CA THR A 162 -9.31 -2.70 19.34
C THR A 162 -10.78 -2.48 19.68
N PHE A 163 -11.64 -2.19 18.71
CA PHE A 163 -13.08 -2.05 18.80
C PHE A 163 -13.79 -3.10 17.94
#